data_92d9ce60dfc0e7740c9c0991dfae572c
#
_entry.id   92d9ce60dfc0e7740c9c0991dfae572c
#
_cell.length_a   1.000
_cell.length_b   1.000
_cell.length_c   1.000
_cell.angle_alpha   90.00
_cell.angle_beta   90.00
_cell.angle_gamma   90.00
#
_symmetry.space_group_name_H-M   'P 1'
#
loop_
_entity.id
_entity.type
_entity.pdbx_description
1 polymer ?
#
loop_
_entity_poly.entity_id
_entity_poly.type
_entity_poly.pdbx_seq_one_letter_code
_entity_poly.pdbx_strand_id
1 'polypeptide(L)'
;RFFTFHFLLPFIVTAMIMIHLLFLHQTGSNNPLGINSNMDKIPFHPYFTFKDIMGFLILMSLLTFISIFYPYTLGDPENFIPANPLVTPIHIQPE
;
A
#
# COMPACT_ATOMS: atom_id res chain seq x y z
N ARG A 1 8.22 5.63 -22.46
CA ARG A 1 7.30 4.46 -22.58
C ARG A 1 6.98 3.86 -21.24
N PHE A 2 7.97 3.43 -20.47
CA PHE A 2 7.75 2.79 -19.17
C PHE A 2 7.17 3.75 -18.12
N PHE A 3 7.56 5.02 -18.17
CA PHE A 3 6.95 6.01 -17.27
C PHE A 3 5.45 6.19 -17.55
N THR A 4 5.03 6.09 -18.79
CA THR A 4 3.61 6.14 -19.16
C THR A 4 2.83 5.03 -18.48
N PHE A 5 3.35 3.80 -18.49
CA PHE A 5 2.73 2.67 -17.79
C PHE A 5 2.78 2.85 -16.28
N HIS A 6 3.87 3.35 -15.74
CA HIS A 6 3.98 3.61 -14.30
C HIS A 6 2.96 4.64 -13.81
N PHE A 7 2.64 5.62 -14.65
CA PHE A 7 1.58 6.59 -14.36
C PHE A 7 0.18 5.98 -14.46
N LEU A 8 -0.06 5.17 -15.49
CA LEU A 8 -1.39 4.64 -15.79
C LEU A 8 -1.79 3.45 -14.92
N LEU A 9 -0.87 2.51 -14.68
CA LEU A 9 -1.16 1.25 -14.00
C LEU A 9 -1.73 1.42 -12.58
N PRO A 10 -1.29 2.37 -11.74
CA PRO A 10 -1.89 2.57 -10.42
C PRO A 10 -3.38 2.87 -10.47
N PHE A 11 -3.85 3.61 -11.47
CA PHE A 11 -5.28 3.90 -11.63
C PHE A 11 -6.07 2.67 -12.07
N ILE A 12 -5.49 1.85 -12.95
CA ILE A 12 -6.08 0.57 -13.34
C ILE A 12 -6.19 -0.37 -12.13
N VAL A 13 -5.14 -0.47 -11.34
CA VAL A 13 -5.13 -1.27 -10.11
C VAL A 13 -6.17 -0.76 -9.10
N THR A 14 -6.33 0.56 -8.99
CA THR A 14 -7.37 1.14 -8.13
C THR A 14 -8.76 0.71 -8.56
N ALA A 15 -9.04 0.74 -9.86
CA ALA A 15 -10.32 0.25 -10.39
C ALA A 15 -10.53 -1.25 -10.08
N MET A 16 -9.49 -2.05 -10.24
CA MET A 16 -9.54 -3.49 -9.90
C MET A 16 -9.77 -3.71 -8.40
N ILE A 17 -9.20 -2.90 -7.53
CA ILE A 17 -9.44 -2.95 -6.08
C ILE A 17 -10.90 -2.68 -5.76
N MET A 18 -11.51 -1.70 -6.42
CA MET A 18 -12.93 -1.39 -6.22
C MET A 18 -13.82 -2.57 -6.62
N ILE A 19 -13.53 -3.20 -7.75
CA ILE A 19 -14.24 -4.41 -8.20
C ILE A 19 -14.03 -5.56 -7.21
N HIS A 20 -12.82 -5.74 -6.71
CA HIS A 20 -12.46 -6.78 -5.75
C HIS A 20 -13.27 -6.63 -4.45
N LEU A 21 -13.41 -5.40 -3.95
CA LEU A 21 -14.21 -5.11 -2.77
C LEU A 21 -15.72 -5.30 -3.04
N LEU A 22 -16.18 -4.99 -4.24
CA LEU A 22 -17.57 -5.23 -4.64
C LEU A 22 -17.92 -6.71 -4.54
N PHE A 23 -17.08 -7.59 -5.06
CA PHE A 23 -17.31 -9.02 -5.00
C PHE A 23 -17.20 -9.57 -3.57
N LEU A 24 -16.28 -9.05 -2.78
CA LEU A 24 -16.21 -9.39 -1.35
C LEU A 24 -17.50 -9.04 -0.61
N HIS A 25 -18.06 -7.88 -0.92
CA HIS A 25 -19.27 -7.39 -0.23
C HIS A 25 -20.52 -8.22 -0.57
N GLN A 26 -20.54 -8.94 -1.69
CA GLN A 26 -21.68 -9.78 -2.05
C GLN A 26 -21.89 -10.93 -1.06
N THR A 27 -20.82 -11.54 -0.56
CA THR A 27 -20.89 -12.66 0.39
C THR A 27 -20.47 -12.26 1.80
N GLY A 28 -19.83 -11.10 1.96
CA GLY A 28 -19.30 -10.62 3.23
C GLY A 28 -18.00 -11.28 3.62
N SER A 29 -17.46 -10.82 4.75
CA SER A 29 -16.20 -11.31 5.30
C SER A 29 -16.45 -12.43 6.30
N ASN A 30 -15.46 -13.30 6.45
CA ASN A 30 -15.43 -14.36 7.44
C ASN A 30 -14.25 -14.16 8.40
N ASN A 31 -14.09 -15.09 9.33
CA ASN A 31 -12.95 -15.10 10.23
C ASN A 31 -11.76 -15.85 9.60
N PRO A 32 -10.53 -15.68 10.16
CA PRO A 32 -9.33 -16.32 9.60
C PRO A 32 -9.38 -17.86 9.59
N LEU A 33 -10.16 -18.46 10.49
CA LEU A 33 -10.25 -19.91 10.60
C LEU A 33 -11.30 -20.52 9.68
N GLY A 34 -12.18 -19.69 9.11
CA GLY A 34 -13.25 -20.15 8.24
C GLY A 34 -14.36 -20.93 8.94
N ILE A 35 -14.39 -20.93 10.26
CA ILE A 35 -15.42 -21.61 11.06
C ILE A 35 -16.67 -20.76 11.22
N ASN A 36 -17.78 -21.41 11.54
CA ASN A 36 -19.04 -20.72 11.82
C ASN A 36 -18.94 -19.90 13.10
N SER A 37 -19.06 -18.58 12.99
CA SER A 37 -18.98 -17.65 14.12
C SER A 37 -20.30 -16.93 14.41
N ASN A 38 -21.43 -17.49 13.96
CA ASN A 38 -22.74 -16.86 14.16
C ASN A 38 -23.13 -16.69 15.63
N MET A 39 -22.54 -17.48 16.54
CA MET A 39 -22.78 -17.41 17.97
C MET A 39 -21.90 -16.37 18.68
N ASP A 40 -20.90 -15.84 18.03
CA ASP A 40 -19.93 -14.92 18.64
C ASP A 40 -19.64 -13.77 17.67
N LYS A 41 -20.54 -12.80 17.67
CA LYS A 41 -20.45 -11.61 16.83
C LYS A 41 -20.57 -10.35 17.68
N ILE A 42 -19.83 -9.34 17.29
CA ILE A 42 -19.89 -8.01 17.90
C ILE A 42 -20.21 -6.98 16.82
N PRO A 43 -20.80 -5.83 17.18
CA PRO A 43 -21.04 -4.77 16.20
C PRO A 43 -19.74 -4.29 15.54
N PHE A 44 -19.80 -3.98 14.27
CA PHE A 44 -18.65 -3.43 13.58
C PHE A 44 -18.20 -2.09 14.17
N HIS A 45 -19.15 -1.21 14.44
CA HIS A 45 -18.90 0.04 15.16
C HIS A 45 -19.27 -0.16 16.64
N PRO A 46 -18.43 0.19 17.61
CA PRO A 46 -17.12 0.87 17.48
C PRO A 46 -15.90 -0.05 17.36
N TYR A 47 -16.06 -1.37 17.48
CA TYR A 47 -14.94 -2.28 17.68
C TYR A 47 -13.99 -2.32 16.47
N PHE A 48 -14.51 -2.68 15.31
CA PHE A 48 -13.67 -2.80 14.10
C PHE A 48 -13.42 -1.46 13.43
N THR A 49 -14.27 -0.47 13.68
CA THR A 49 -14.04 0.90 13.22
C THR A 49 -12.77 1.48 13.86
N PHE A 50 -12.63 1.35 15.17
CA PHE A 50 -11.42 1.82 15.85
C PHE A 50 -10.18 1.00 15.50
N LYS A 51 -10.35 -0.31 15.28
CA LYS A 51 -9.25 -1.17 14.85
C LYS A 51 -8.70 -0.76 13.50
N ASP A 52 -9.56 -0.46 12.54
CA ASP A 52 -9.16 -0.01 11.21
C ASP A 52 -8.48 1.36 11.27
N ILE A 53 -9.03 2.29 12.06
CA ILE A 53 -8.41 3.61 12.26
C ILE A 53 -7.02 3.47 12.87
N MET A 54 -6.85 2.59 13.85
CA MET A 54 -5.55 2.36 14.47
C MET A 54 -4.52 1.81 13.48
N GLY A 55 -4.90 0.84 12.65
CA GLY A 55 -4.03 0.31 11.60
C GLY A 55 -3.61 1.39 10.60
N PHE A 56 -4.55 2.21 10.17
CA PHE A 56 -4.28 3.35 9.29
C PHE A 56 -3.29 4.34 9.93
N LEU A 57 -3.52 4.72 11.19
CA LEU A 57 -2.66 5.65 11.90
C LEU A 57 -1.24 5.10 12.09
N ILE A 58 -1.09 3.80 12.39
CA ILE A 58 0.22 3.18 12.56
C ILE A 58 1.03 3.25 11.26
N LEU A 59 0.44 2.87 10.13
CA LEU A 59 1.14 2.87 8.85
C LEU A 59 1.46 4.29 8.37
N MET A 60 0.53 5.22 8.52
CA MET A 60 0.77 6.63 8.16
C MET A 60 1.81 7.29 9.06
N SER A 61 1.85 6.93 10.34
CA SER A 61 2.88 7.40 11.26
C SER A 61 4.26 6.90 10.88
N LEU A 62 4.38 5.64 10.47
CA LEU A 62 5.64 5.07 10.01
C LEU A 62 6.14 5.77 8.74
N LEU A 63 5.26 5.96 7.77
CA LEU A 63 5.58 6.70 6.54
C LEU A 63 6.05 8.12 6.84
N THR A 64 5.29 8.83 7.68
CA THR A 64 5.61 10.21 8.05
C THR A 64 6.93 10.30 8.79
N PHE A 65 7.19 9.39 9.71
CA PHE A 65 8.44 9.35 10.47
C PHE A 65 9.65 9.19 9.55
N ILE A 66 9.60 8.22 8.64
CA ILE A 66 10.71 7.99 7.69
C ILE A 66 10.88 9.18 6.76
N SER A 67 9.78 9.74 6.26
CA SER A 67 9.84 10.86 5.30
C SER A 67 10.37 12.13 5.91
N ILE A 68 10.11 12.41 7.20
CA ILE A 68 10.54 13.63 7.87
C ILE A 68 11.96 13.50 8.42
N PHE A 69 12.25 12.42 9.14
CA PHE A 69 13.52 12.29 9.86
C PHE A 69 14.62 11.63 9.03
N TYR A 70 14.27 10.73 8.13
CA TYR A 70 15.25 9.95 7.37
C TYR A 70 14.86 9.85 5.89
N PRO A 71 14.70 10.99 5.19
CA PRO A 71 14.16 10.99 3.81
C PRO A 71 15.06 10.28 2.79
N TYR A 72 16.35 10.18 3.06
CA TYR A 72 17.33 9.60 2.12
C TYR A 72 17.81 8.20 2.50
N THR A 73 17.33 7.63 3.61
CA THR A 73 17.81 6.34 4.11
C THR A 73 17.55 5.20 3.11
N LEU A 74 16.39 5.21 2.46
CA LEU A 74 15.97 4.20 1.49
C LEU A 74 16.30 4.59 0.04
N GLY A 75 16.97 5.72 -0.15
CA GLY A 75 17.35 6.19 -1.47
C GLY A 75 18.71 5.68 -1.93
N ASP A 76 19.03 5.95 -3.20
CA ASP A 76 20.31 5.61 -3.81
C ASP A 76 21.12 6.90 -4.00
N PRO A 77 22.44 6.91 -3.67
CA PRO A 77 23.30 8.06 -3.93
C PRO A 77 23.35 8.49 -5.41
N GLU A 78 23.14 7.57 -6.33
CA GLU A 78 23.09 7.87 -7.77
C GLU A 78 21.99 8.87 -8.14
N ASN A 79 20.94 8.98 -7.34
CA ASN A 79 19.85 9.91 -7.58
C ASN A 79 20.27 11.38 -7.49
N PHE A 80 21.42 11.67 -6.88
CA PHE A 80 21.97 13.02 -6.78
C PHE A 80 22.88 13.39 -7.96
N ILE A 81 23.16 12.45 -8.85
CA ILE A 81 24.03 12.66 -10.00
C ILE A 81 23.16 12.99 -11.22
N PRO A 82 23.50 14.05 -12.00
CA PRO A 82 22.78 14.36 -13.23
C PRO A 82 22.78 13.18 -14.20
N ALA A 83 21.65 12.95 -14.86
CA ALA A 83 21.51 11.85 -15.79
C ALA A 83 22.42 12.04 -17.03
N ASN A 84 23.17 11.00 -17.37
CA ASN A 84 23.97 10.96 -18.57
C ASN A 84 23.56 9.75 -19.42
N PRO A 85 22.96 9.96 -20.60
CA PRO A 85 22.50 8.85 -21.44
C PRO A 85 23.60 8.00 -22.03
N LEU A 86 24.87 8.49 -21.99
CA LEU A 86 26.01 7.78 -22.54
C LEU A 86 26.75 6.91 -21.53
N VAL A 87 26.46 7.06 -20.26
CA VAL A 87 27.10 6.33 -19.16
C VAL A 87 26.08 5.60 -18.34
N THR A 88 26.24 4.29 -18.21
CA THR A 88 25.38 3.46 -17.36
C THR A 88 25.79 3.61 -15.90
N PRO A 89 24.85 3.81 -14.96
CA PRO A 89 25.17 3.83 -13.54
C PRO A 89 25.80 2.52 -13.07
N ILE A 90 26.66 2.60 -12.07
CA ILE A 90 27.43 1.45 -11.57
C ILE A 90 26.51 0.42 -10.89
N HIS A 91 25.49 0.90 -10.20
CA HIS A 91 24.59 0.07 -9.40
C HIS A 91 23.15 0.26 -9.85
N ILE A 92 22.72 -0.56 -10.81
CA ILE A 92 21.33 -0.54 -11.30
C ILE A 92 20.56 -1.67 -10.64
N GLN A 93 19.48 -1.30 -9.93
CA GLN A 93 18.56 -2.25 -9.34
C GLN A 93 17.12 -1.80 -9.55
N PRO A 94 16.17 -2.75 -9.61
CA PRO A 94 14.75 -2.42 -9.57
C PRO A 94 14.39 -1.73 -8.24
N GLU A 95 13.66 -0.66 -8.31
CA GLU A 95 13.15 0.07 -7.14
C GLU A 95 11.68 -0.17 -6.91
#